data_9b0ec19df87575fd070599634bad6546
#
_entry.id   9b0ec19df87575fd070599634bad6546
#
_cell.length_a   1.000
_cell.length_b   1.000
_cell.length_c   1.000
_cell.angle_alpha   90.00
_cell.angle_beta   90.00
_cell.angle_gamma   90.00
#
_symmetry.space_group_name_H-M   'P 1'
#
loop_
_entity.id
_entity.type
_entity.pdbx_description
1 polymer ?
#
loop_
_entity_poly.entity_id
_entity_poly.type
_entity_poly.pdbx_seq_one_letter_code
_entity_poly.pdbx_strand_id
1 'polypeptide(L)'
;MSSSSAGAAGAAERAWVLPDEPLPVRLMSTIWADADGPHDDLRTTADVDDWLDAVGVDRAGAHATEAELTTARALRDAVRLLAAHVTADDRPGAAASANDVAAALDQVNATAAALPAPRLALRDGRLELGPPGGPSPVTTGLAQIAEQAAALLGGEDAGRLRACYAPGCVLYFVKTHPRREWCSVACGNRVRAARHYQRARDRQGDA
;
A
#
# COMPACT_ATOMS: atom_id res chain seq x y z
N MET A 1 -16.90 -0.73 -32.66
CA MET A 1 -17.09 -0.03 -31.39
C MET A 1 -17.04 -1.09 -30.28
N SER A 2 -15.87 -1.49 -29.82
CA SER A 2 -15.70 -2.47 -28.74
C SER A 2 -14.24 -2.39 -28.28
N SER A 3 -13.94 -1.49 -27.32
CA SER A 3 -12.62 -1.44 -26.68
C SER A 3 -12.68 -0.64 -25.39
N SER A 4 -13.52 -1.04 -24.42
CA SER A 4 -13.55 -0.37 -23.11
C SER A 4 -13.73 -1.31 -21.89
N SER A 5 -13.76 -2.63 -22.06
CA SER A 5 -13.99 -3.54 -20.93
C SER A 5 -12.74 -4.26 -20.39
N ALA A 6 -11.60 -4.17 -21.07
CA ALA A 6 -10.39 -4.87 -20.65
C ALA A 6 -9.59 -4.12 -19.55
N GLY A 7 -9.76 -2.80 -19.44
CA GLY A 7 -9.02 -1.99 -18.46
C GLY A 7 -9.53 -2.13 -17.02
N ALA A 8 -10.86 -2.15 -16.84
CA ALA A 8 -11.48 -2.19 -15.52
C ALA A 8 -11.29 -3.54 -14.78
N ALA A 9 -11.38 -4.66 -15.53
CA ALA A 9 -11.16 -5.99 -14.96
C ALA A 9 -9.71 -6.17 -14.47
N GLY A 10 -8.74 -5.61 -15.19
CA GLY A 10 -7.32 -5.69 -14.82
C GLY A 10 -6.95 -4.86 -13.59
N ALA A 11 -7.60 -3.71 -13.33
CA ALA A 11 -7.35 -2.89 -12.15
C ALA A 11 -7.93 -3.52 -10.88
N ALA A 12 -9.16 -4.05 -10.93
CA ALA A 12 -9.77 -4.77 -9.82
C ALA A 12 -8.95 -6.01 -9.41
N GLU A 13 -8.43 -6.77 -10.38
CA GLU A 13 -7.60 -7.95 -10.12
C GLU A 13 -6.25 -7.59 -9.49
N ARG A 14 -5.68 -6.42 -9.77
CA ARG A 14 -4.39 -5.94 -9.26
C ARG A 14 -4.44 -5.36 -7.85
N ALA A 15 -5.53 -4.68 -7.47
CA ALA A 15 -5.75 -4.20 -6.11
C ALA A 15 -5.82 -5.34 -5.06
N TRP A 16 -5.87 -6.61 -5.53
CA TRP A 16 -6.01 -7.83 -4.75
C TRP A 16 -4.70 -8.60 -4.59
N VAL A 17 -3.58 -8.05 -5.01
CA VAL A 17 -2.27 -8.74 -4.92
C VAL A 17 -2.00 -9.26 -3.52
N LEU A 18 -2.47 -8.55 -2.48
CA LEU A 18 -2.32 -8.93 -1.07
C LEU A 18 -3.64 -8.66 -0.31
N PRO A 19 -4.73 -9.42 -0.55
CA PRO A 19 -6.07 -9.11 0.01
C PRO A 19 -6.12 -9.20 1.54
N ASP A 20 -5.29 -10.04 2.15
CA ASP A 20 -5.27 -10.29 3.60
C ASP A 20 -4.36 -9.34 4.37
N GLU A 21 -3.70 -8.39 3.68
CA GLU A 21 -2.83 -7.42 4.32
C GLU A 21 -3.58 -6.18 4.81
N PRO A 22 -3.07 -5.49 5.85
CA PRO A 22 -3.59 -4.20 6.28
C PRO A 22 -3.59 -3.16 5.15
N LEU A 23 -4.51 -2.19 5.21
CA LEU A 23 -4.65 -1.16 4.16
C LEU A 23 -3.34 -0.43 3.82
N PRO A 24 -2.45 -0.06 4.77
CA PRO A 24 -1.17 0.56 4.43
C PRO A 24 -0.28 -0.35 3.57
N VAL A 25 -0.27 -1.66 3.83
CA VAL A 25 0.49 -2.63 3.03
C VAL A 25 -0.12 -2.78 1.64
N ARG A 26 -1.46 -2.79 1.55
CA ARG A 26 -2.18 -2.82 0.26
C ARG A 26 -1.94 -1.53 -0.54
N LEU A 27 -1.85 -0.36 0.11
CA LEU A 27 -1.47 0.89 -0.53
C LEU A 27 -0.04 0.81 -1.07
N MET A 28 0.92 0.34 -0.29
CA MET A 28 2.30 0.11 -0.75
C MET A 28 2.36 -0.82 -1.97
N SER A 29 1.43 -1.80 -2.05
CA SER A 29 1.40 -2.82 -3.11
C SER A 29 0.85 -2.30 -4.44
N THR A 30 0.39 -1.05 -4.51
CA THR A 30 0.08 -0.38 -5.79
C THR A 30 1.33 -0.08 -6.62
N ILE A 31 2.52 -0.16 -6.02
CA ILE A 31 3.80 -0.34 -6.72
C ILE A 31 4.18 -1.80 -6.63
N TRP A 32 4.27 -2.47 -7.77
CA TRP A 32 4.63 -3.88 -7.88
C TRP A 32 5.54 -4.10 -9.09
N ALA A 33 6.11 -5.30 -9.24
CA ALA A 33 7.00 -5.63 -10.34
C ALA A 33 6.79 -7.07 -10.82
N ASP A 34 6.97 -7.26 -12.12
CA ASP A 34 7.00 -8.56 -12.80
C ASP A 34 8.19 -8.68 -13.76
N ALA A 35 8.08 -9.54 -14.78
CA ALA A 35 9.12 -9.73 -15.79
C ALA A 35 9.30 -8.52 -16.71
N ASP A 36 8.26 -7.69 -16.87
CA ASP A 36 8.26 -6.50 -17.71
C ASP A 36 8.76 -5.25 -16.96
N GLY A 37 8.96 -5.36 -15.64
CA GLY A 37 9.51 -4.31 -14.79
C GLY A 37 8.55 -3.80 -13.71
N PRO A 38 8.79 -2.58 -13.19
CA PRO A 38 7.93 -1.96 -12.18
C PRO A 38 6.66 -1.38 -12.77
N HIS A 39 5.56 -1.50 -12.04
CA HIS A 39 4.24 -0.96 -12.37
C HIS A 39 3.75 -0.05 -11.25
N ASP A 40 2.98 0.98 -11.62
CA ASP A 40 2.24 1.87 -10.71
C ASP A 40 0.74 1.79 -11.04
N ASP A 41 -0.08 1.36 -10.10
CA ASP A 41 -1.52 1.23 -10.27
C ASP A 41 -2.28 2.54 -9.94
N LEU A 42 -1.65 3.55 -9.35
CA LEU A 42 -2.25 4.86 -9.05
C LEU A 42 -1.78 5.92 -10.07
N ARG A 43 -2.25 5.88 -11.31
CA ARG A 43 -1.82 6.78 -12.39
C ARG A 43 -2.79 7.93 -12.63
N THR A 44 -4.07 7.73 -12.35
CA THR A 44 -5.16 8.67 -12.57
C THR A 44 -6.05 8.77 -11.34
N THR A 45 -6.92 9.77 -11.30
CA THR A 45 -7.94 9.90 -10.24
C THR A 45 -8.91 8.70 -10.25
N ALA A 46 -9.25 8.16 -11.43
CA ALA A 46 -10.07 6.97 -11.55
C ALA A 46 -9.38 5.73 -10.94
N ASP A 47 -8.05 5.60 -11.05
CA ASP A 47 -7.32 4.50 -10.41
C ASP A 47 -7.42 4.59 -8.86
N VAL A 48 -7.45 5.81 -8.29
CA VAL A 48 -7.67 6.00 -6.85
C VAL A 48 -9.07 5.56 -6.46
N ASP A 49 -10.09 5.96 -7.23
CA ASP A 49 -11.48 5.57 -7.01
C ASP A 49 -11.62 4.04 -7.02
N ASP A 50 -11.14 3.40 -8.09
CA ASP A 50 -11.20 1.95 -8.27
C ASP A 50 -10.44 1.20 -7.16
N TRP A 51 -9.28 1.73 -6.75
CA TRP A 51 -8.49 1.13 -5.67
C TRP A 51 -9.20 1.23 -4.32
N LEU A 52 -9.74 2.42 -3.95
CA LEU A 52 -10.47 2.62 -2.69
C LEU A 52 -11.69 1.69 -2.61
N ASP A 53 -12.45 1.58 -3.70
CA ASP A 53 -13.59 0.67 -3.78
C ASP A 53 -13.15 -0.79 -3.60
N ALA A 54 -12.10 -1.21 -4.29
CA ALA A 54 -11.56 -2.57 -4.23
C ALA A 54 -11.02 -2.95 -2.85
N VAL A 55 -10.52 -1.98 -2.06
CA VAL A 55 -10.04 -2.23 -0.69
C VAL A 55 -11.12 -2.02 0.37
N GLY A 56 -12.34 -1.63 -0.03
CA GLY A 56 -13.49 -1.47 0.85
C GLY A 56 -13.51 -0.15 1.63
N VAL A 57 -12.83 0.89 1.13
CA VAL A 57 -12.91 2.24 1.70
C VAL A 57 -14.08 2.97 1.06
N ASP A 58 -15.08 3.32 1.88
CA ASP A 58 -16.29 4.00 1.40
C ASP A 58 -16.01 5.45 1.00
N ARG A 59 -16.17 5.75 -0.27
CA ARG A 59 -16.06 7.08 -0.85
C ARG A 59 -17.40 7.84 -0.84
N ALA A 60 -18.49 7.25 -0.38
CA ALA A 60 -19.84 7.82 -0.45
C ALA A 60 -20.20 8.37 -1.86
N GLY A 61 -19.71 7.73 -2.90
CA GLY A 61 -19.90 8.15 -4.30
C GLY A 61 -19.06 9.36 -4.75
N ALA A 62 -18.18 9.89 -3.90
CA ALA A 62 -17.27 10.97 -4.31
C ALA A 62 -16.19 10.44 -5.27
N HIS A 63 -15.74 11.30 -6.16
CA HIS A 63 -14.61 11.02 -7.06
C HIS A 63 -13.34 11.71 -6.56
N ALA A 64 -12.21 11.04 -6.70
CA ALA A 64 -10.93 11.60 -6.35
C ALA A 64 -10.57 12.78 -7.25
N THR A 65 -9.97 13.80 -6.66
CA THR A 65 -9.39 14.96 -7.33
C THR A 65 -7.90 14.73 -7.63
N GLU A 66 -7.31 15.56 -8.49
CA GLU A 66 -5.85 15.53 -8.76
C GLU A 66 -5.02 15.77 -7.47
N ALA A 67 -5.53 16.60 -6.55
CA ALA A 67 -4.88 16.81 -5.25
C ALA A 67 -4.91 15.54 -4.39
N GLU A 68 -6.00 14.79 -4.41
CA GLU A 68 -6.11 13.53 -3.68
C GLU A 68 -5.31 12.40 -4.33
N LEU A 69 -5.20 12.34 -5.66
CA LEU A 69 -4.27 11.46 -6.35
C LEU A 69 -2.82 11.76 -5.91
N THR A 70 -2.45 13.04 -5.89
CA THR A 70 -1.12 13.47 -5.43
C THR A 70 -0.88 13.04 -3.98
N THR A 71 -1.87 13.25 -3.10
CA THR A 71 -1.80 12.84 -1.69
C THR A 71 -1.69 11.33 -1.54
N ALA A 72 -2.47 10.54 -2.30
CA ALA A 72 -2.44 9.09 -2.26
C ALA A 72 -1.05 8.54 -2.64
N ARG A 73 -0.45 9.08 -3.71
CA ARG A 73 0.91 8.74 -4.13
C ARG A 73 1.95 9.14 -3.08
N ALA A 74 1.88 10.38 -2.58
CA ALA A 74 2.81 10.87 -1.56
C ALA A 74 2.73 10.05 -0.27
N LEU A 75 1.52 9.72 0.20
CA LEU A 75 1.31 8.83 1.34
C LEU A 75 1.90 7.44 1.08
N ARG A 76 1.59 6.84 -0.06
CA ARG A 76 2.13 5.52 -0.45
C ARG A 76 3.65 5.51 -0.41
N ASP A 77 4.28 6.49 -1.03
CA ASP A 77 5.73 6.55 -1.17
C ASP A 77 6.39 6.81 0.18
N ALA A 78 5.78 7.65 1.03
CA ALA A 78 6.21 7.86 2.42
C ALA A 78 6.12 6.56 3.25
N VAL A 79 4.99 5.84 3.18
CA VAL A 79 4.80 4.57 3.89
C VAL A 79 5.80 3.52 3.41
N ARG A 80 6.09 3.44 2.09
CA ARG A 80 7.09 2.53 1.53
C ARG A 80 8.49 2.84 2.04
N LEU A 81 8.86 4.13 2.09
CA LEU A 81 10.17 4.57 2.61
C LEU A 81 10.32 4.22 4.10
N LEU A 82 9.30 4.49 4.90
CA LEU A 82 9.30 4.13 6.32
C LEU A 82 9.31 2.61 6.54
N ALA A 83 8.59 1.86 5.70
CA ALA A 83 8.64 0.40 5.73
C ALA A 83 10.05 -0.12 5.40
N ALA A 84 10.74 0.46 4.42
CA ALA A 84 12.13 0.14 4.11
C ALA A 84 13.05 0.40 5.33
N HIS A 85 12.87 1.53 5.98
CA HIS A 85 13.63 1.89 7.18
C HIS A 85 13.39 0.89 8.34
N VAL A 86 12.13 0.61 8.68
CA VAL A 86 11.75 -0.30 9.78
C VAL A 86 12.19 -1.75 9.52
N THR A 87 12.16 -2.19 8.27
CA THR A 87 12.54 -3.56 7.90
C THR A 87 14.02 -3.71 7.59
N ALA A 88 14.82 -2.64 7.69
CA ALA A 88 16.22 -2.59 7.25
C ALA A 88 16.39 -3.15 5.82
N ASP A 89 15.50 -2.72 4.91
CA ASP A 89 15.44 -3.20 3.53
C ASP A 89 16.70 -2.78 2.76
N ASP A 90 17.48 -3.76 2.33
CA ASP A 90 18.74 -3.57 1.59
C ASP A 90 18.61 -3.80 0.08
N ARG A 91 17.37 -3.93 -0.42
CA ARG A 91 17.11 -4.06 -1.86
C ARG A 91 17.54 -2.78 -2.60
N PRO A 92 17.98 -2.88 -3.87
CA PRO A 92 18.33 -1.71 -4.66
C PRO A 92 17.19 -0.67 -4.71
N GLY A 93 17.51 0.58 -4.38
CA GLY A 93 16.55 1.69 -4.36
C GLY A 93 15.73 1.83 -3.07
N ALA A 94 15.95 0.97 -2.06
CA ALA A 94 15.27 1.07 -0.77
C ALA A 94 15.99 2.01 0.23
N ALA A 95 17.26 2.34 -0.03
CA ALA A 95 18.05 3.19 0.85
C ALA A 95 17.50 4.62 0.90
N ALA A 96 17.33 5.15 2.11
CA ALA A 96 16.85 6.51 2.37
C ALA A 96 17.80 7.24 3.32
N SER A 97 17.96 8.56 3.12
CA SER A 97 18.68 9.41 4.07
C SER A 97 17.82 9.70 5.30
N ALA A 98 18.44 10.20 6.37
CA ALA A 98 17.70 10.65 7.55
C ALA A 98 16.69 11.78 7.22
N ASN A 99 17.00 12.65 6.27
CA ASN A 99 16.09 13.71 5.82
C ASN A 99 14.88 13.13 5.08
N ASP A 100 15.07 12.10 4.26
CA ASP A 100 13.97 11.43 3.56
C ASP A 100 13.02 10.75 4.57
N VAL A 101 13.57 10.13 5.62
CA VAL A 101 12.78 9.53 6.70
C VAL A 101 11.97 10.60 7.45
N ALA A 102 12.58 11.76 7.78
CA ALA A 102 11.87 12.86 8.43
C ALA A 102 10.73 13.40 7.56
N ALA A 103 10.98 13.64 6.28
CA ALA A 103 9.96 14.09 5.33
C ALA A 103 8.81 13.06 5.17
N ALA A 104 9.12 11.77 5.17
CA ALA A 104 8.11 10.72 5.11
C ALA A 104 7.25 10.65 6.38
N LEU A 105 7.85 10.85 7.56
CA LEU A 105 7.11 10.96 8.82
C LEU A 105 6.15 12.16 8.78
N ASP A 106 6.63 13.33 8.34
CA ASP A 106 5.81 14.53 8.21
C ASP A 106 4.64 14.31 7.24
N GLN A 107 4.87 13.63 6.12
CA GLN A 107 3.83 13.31 5.13
C GLN A 107 2.74 12.40 5.72
N VAL A 108 3.12 11.32 6.40
CA VAL A 108 2.15 10.40 7.04
C VAL A 108 1.35 11.14 8.11
N ASN A 109 2.03 11.89 9.00
CA ASN A 109 1.38 12.63 10.08
C ASN A 109 0.45 13.73 9.55
N ALA A 110 0.86 14.49 8.53
CA ALA A 110 0.03 15.51 7.90
C ALA A 110 -1.22 14.91 7.25
N THR A 111 -1.09 13.75 6.59
CA THR A 111 -2.23 13.07 5.99
C THR A 111 -3.19 12.54 7.08
N ALA A 112 -2.68 11.92 8.14
CA ALA A 112 -3.48 11.43 9.26
C ALA A 112 -4.22 12.57 9.99
N ALA A 113 -3.61 13.75 10.11
CA ALA A 113 -4.23 14.93 10.74
C ALA A 113 -5.46 15.44 9.98
N ALA A 114 -5.69 15.05 8.74
CA ALA A 114 -6.90 15.36 7.99
C ALA A 114 -8.13 14.52 8.43
N LEU A 115 -7.97 13.56 9.36
CA LEU A 115 -9.08 12.79 9.89
C LEU A 115 -10.08 13.71 10.62
N PRO A 116 -11.37 13.72 10.23
CA PRO A 116 -12.34 14.62 10.80
C PRO A 116 -12.63 14.27 12.27
N ALA A 117 -12.54 15.27 13.14
CA ALA A 117 -12.94 15.10 14.53
C ALA A 117 -14.48 15.00 14.66
N PRO A 118 -15.01 14.13 15.54
CA PRO A 118 -16.44 14.07 15.83
C PRO A 118 -16.96 15.43 16.33
N ARG A 119 -18.12 15.86 15.83
CA ARG A 119 -18.76 17.13 16.26
C ARG A 119 -20.18 16.87 16.72
N LEU A 120 -20.55 17.47 17.84
CA LEU A 120 -21.95 17.53 18.25
C LEU A 120 -22.65 18.69 17.56
N ALA A 121 -23.84 18.42 17.03
CA ALA A 121 -24.75 19.42 16.47
C ALA A 121 -26.10 19.37 17.17
N LEU A 122 -26.76 20.53 17.30
CA LEU A 122 -28.14 20.59 17.76
C LEU A 122 -29.03 20.67 16.54
N ARG A 123 -29.86 19.66 16.30
CA ARG A 123 -30.85 19.62 15.22
C ARG A 123 -32.23 19.38 15.84
N ASP A 124 -33.17 20.24 15.56
CA ASP A 124 -34.55 20.13 16.06
C ASP A 124 -34.66 19.92 17.58
N GLY A 125 -33.77 20.57 18.35
CA GLY A 125 -33.70 20.44 19.79
C GLY A 125 -33.07 19.18 20.34
N ARG A 126 -32.50 18.30 19.47
CA ARG A 126 -31.80 17.08 19.87
C ARG A 126 -30.32 17.22 19.58
N LEU A 127 -29.51 16.64 20.47
CA LEU A 127 -28.08 16.52 20.23
C LEU A 127 -27.85 15.32 19.29
N GLU A 128 -27.21 15.59 18.17
CA GLU A 128 -26.81 14.59 17.19
C GLU A 128 -25.31 14.65 16.96
N LEU A 129 -24.70 13.52 16.69
CA LEU A 129 -23.35 13.49 16.14
C LEU A 129 -23.45 14.07 14.72
N GLY A 130 -22.99 15.32 14.58
CA GLY A 130 -23.03 16.02 13.28
C GLY A 130 -22.18 15.30 12.24
N PRO A 131 -22.57 15.42 10.94
CA PRO A 131 -21.65 15.00 9.90
C PRO A 131 -20.35 15.76 10.11
N PRO A 132 -19.20 15.15 9.93
CA PRO A 132 -17.95 15.86 9.97
C PRO A 132 -18.03 16.99 8.93
N GLY A 133 -18.08 18.25 9.40
CA GLY A 133 -17.76 19.39 8.53
C GLY A 133 -16.27 19.26 8.25
N GLY A 134 -15.92 18.50 7.23
CA GLY A 134 -14.55 18.06 7.05
C GLY A 134 -14.22 17.81 5.57
N PRO A 135 -13.05 17.26 5.31
CA PRO A 135 -12.56 16.95 3.98
C PRO A 135 -13.49 15.97 3.25
N SER A 136 -13.24 15.76 1.96
CA SER A 136 -13.98 14.81 1.14
C SER A 136 -13.91 13.38 1.71
N PRO A 137 -14.85 12.50 1.38
CA PRO A 137 -14.77 11.09 1.75
C PRO A 137 -13.47 10.41 1.29
N VAL A 138 -12.93 10.78 0.12
CA VAL A 138 -11.64 10.29 -0.39
C VAL A 138 -10.50 10.72 0.54
N THR A 139 -10.42 12.02 0.88
CA THR A 139 -9.42 12.52 1.83
C THR A 139 -9.56 11.86 3.20
N THR A 140 -10.79 11.63 3.67
CA THR A 140 -11.04 10.92 4.94
C THR A 140 -10.52 9.48 4.87
N GLY A 141 -10.76 8.78 3.77
CA GLY A 141 -10.23 7.43 3.55
C GLY A 141 -8.70 7.38 3.55
N LEU A 142 -8.06 8.33 2.87
CA LEU A 142 -6.60 8.45 2.89
C LEU A 142 -6.05 8.76 4.30
N ALA A 143 -6.74 9.61 5.08
CA ALA A 143 -6.37 9.91 6.45
C ALA A 143 -6.48 8.68 7.38
N GLN A 144 -7.52 7.86 7.21
CA GLN A 144 -7.66 6.59 7.94
C GLN A 144 -6.54 5.60 7.58
N ILE A 145 -6.14 5.55 6.32
CA ILE A 145 -5.01 4.71 5.88
C ILE A 145 -3.70 5.22 6.50
N ALA A 146 -3.51 6.55 6.57
CA ALA A 146 -2.32 7.14 7.19
C ALA A 146 -2.26 6.86 8.70
N GLU A 147 -3.40 6.93 9.42
CA GLU A 147 -3.49 6.54 10.84
C GLU A 147 -3.12 5.06 11.04
N GLN A 148 -3.66 4.17 10.21
CA GLN A 148 -3.30 2.75 10.23
C GLN A 148 -1.82 2.52 9.89
N ALA A 149 -1.24 3.33 8.99
CA ALA A 149 0.19 3.26 8.68
C ALA A 149 1.05 3.65 9.88
N ALA A 150 0.67 4.73 10.60
CA ALA A 150 1.36 5.13 11.82
C ALA A 150 1.28 4.03 12.89
N ALA A 151 0.10 3.41 13.08
CA ALA A 151 -0.07 2.30 14.00
C ALA A 151 0.74 1.05 13.60
N LEU A 152 0.79 0.72 12.30
CA LEU A 152 1.57 -0.42 11.80
C LEU A 152 3.08 -0.20 11.98
N LEU A 153 3.57 1.00 11.66
CA LEU A 153 5.02 1.30 11.65
C LEU A 153 5.59 1.60 13.03
N GLY A 154 4.79 2.20 13.92
CA GLY A 154 5.20 2.59 15.27
C GLY A 154 4.63 1.72 16.40
N GLY A 155 3.71 0.80 16.09
CA GLY A 155 3.06 -0.07 17.07
C GLY A 155 3.74 -1.43 17.27
N GLU A 156 3.07 -2.32 18.00
CA GLU A 156 3.57 -3.65 18.32
C GLU A 156 3.81 -4.53 17.08
N ASP A 157 3.05 -4.31 16.02
CA ASP A 157 3.15 -5.06 14.76
C ASP A 157 4.33 -4.62 13.86
N ALA A 158 5.00 -3.52 14.18
CA ALA A 158 6.16 -3.04 13.41
C ALA A 158 7.24 -4.13 13.25
N GLY A 159 7.49 -4.87 14.34
CA GLY A 159 8.41 -6.00 14.35
C GLY A 159 7.98 -7.21 13.48
N ARG A 160 6.77 -7.18 12.90
CA ARG A 160 6.23 -8.24 12.01
C ARG A 160 6.22 -7.83 10.54
N LEU A 161 6.42 -6.55 10.23
CA LEU A 161 6.54 -6.08 8.86
C LEU A 161 7.82 -6.63 8.23
N ARG A 162 7.76 -7.05 6.97
CA ARG A 162 8.88 -7.64 6.22
C ARG A 162 8.90 -7.15 4.79
N ALA A 163 10.11 -6.93 4.26
CA ALA A 163 10.35 -6.84 2.83
C ALA A 163 10.32 -8.25 2.21
N CYS A 164 9.77 -8.39 1.02
CA CYS A 164 9.76 -9.67 0.32
C CYS A 164 11.00 -9.80 -0.57
N TYR A 165 11.90 -10.72 -0.22
CA TYR A 165 13.15 -10.96 -0.95
C TYR A 165 13.03 -12.04 -2.06
N ALA A 166 11.83 -12.32 -2.54
CA ALA A 166 11.69 -13.16 -3.74
C ALA A 166 12.28 -12.41 -4.97
N PRO A 167 12.95 -13.11 -5.89
CA PRO A 167 13.57 -12.49 -7.06
C PRO A 167 12.62 -11.54 -7.80
N GLY A 168 13.03 -10.27 -7.98
CA GLY A 168 12.24 -9.22 -8.63
C GLY A 168 11.03 -8.70 -7.85
N CYS A 169 10.81 -9.12 -6.60
CA CYS A 169 9.70 -8.61 -5.78
C CYS A 169 10.08 -7.30 -5.09
N VAL A 170 9.15 -6.33 -5.09
CA VAL A 170 9.30 -5.02 -4.45
C VAL A 170 8.29 -4.80 -3.32
N LEU A 171 7.53 -5.83 -2.94
CA LEU A 171 6.42 -5.75 -1.98
C LEU A 171 6.89 -5.90 -0.53
N TYR A 172 6.03 -5.42 0.38
CA TYR A 172 6.10 -5.64 1.82
C TYR A 172 4.92 -6.50 2.27
N PHE A 173 5.02 -7.15 3.41
CA PHE A 173 3.94 -7.95 4.01
C PHE A 173 4.08 -8.03 5.53
N VAL A 174 2.98 -8.27 6.24
CA VAL A 174 3.00 -8.55 7.67
C VAL A 174 3.14 -10.05 7.89
N LYS A 175 4.16 -10.46 8.64
CA LYS A 175 4.39 -11.86 8.97
C LYS A 175 3.38 -12.34 10.02
N THR A 176 2.23 -12.83 9.59
CA THR A 176 1.13 -13.32 10.43
C THR A 176 1.37 -14.71 11.00
N HIS A 177 2.31 -15.48 10.41
CA HIS A 177 2.63 -16.83 10.83
C HIS A 177 4.15 -17.07 10.82
N PRO A 178 4.76 -17.80 11.76
CA PRO A 178 6.21 -18.04 11.81
C PRO A 178 6.81 -18.62 10.53
N ARG A 179 6.05 -19.43 9.77
CA ARG A 179 6.49 -20.05 8.52
C ARG A 179 6.30 -19.19 7.29
N ARG A 180 5.67 -18.01 7.42
CA ARG A 180 5.48 -17.10 6.29
C ARG A 180 6.79 -16.38 6.00
N GLU A 181 7.42 -16.66 4.88
CA GLU A 181 8.69 -16.06 4.44
C GLU A 181 8.52 -15.10 3.24
N TRP A 182 7.37 -15.17 2.55
CA TRP A 182 7.10 -14.45 1.31
C TRP A 182 5.75 -13.74 1.37
N CYS A 183 5.63 -12.66 0.58
CA CYS A 183 4.38 -11.91 0.51
C CYS A 183 3.22 -12.74 -0.06
N SER A 184 3.53 -13.70 -0.98
CA SER A 184 2.52 -14.54 -1.63
C SER A 184 3.08 -15.94 -1.96
N VAL A 185 2.17 -16.86 -2.30
CA VAL A 185 2.51 -18.20 -2.80
C VAL A 185 3.31 -18.11 -4.10
N ALA A 186 2.98 -17.16 -4.98
CA ALA A 186 3.70 -16.92 -6.23
C ALA A 186 5.17 -16.55 -5.98
N CYS A 187 5.45 -15.70 -5.00
CA CYS A 187 6.82 -15.37 -4.60
C CYS A 187 7.57 -16.59 -4.06
N GLY A 188 6.92 -17.41 -3.23
CA GLY A 188 7.50 -18.68 -2.77
C GLY A 188 7.83 -19.64 -3.90
N ASN A 189 6.98 -19.73 -4.93
CA ASN A 189 7.24 -20.54 -6.13
C ASN A 189 8.44 -20.01 -6.92
N ARG A 190 8.56 -18.67 -7.10
CA ARG A 190 9.72 -18.06 -7.76
C ARG A 190 11.03 -18.39 -7.06
N VAL A 191 11.06 -18.32 -5.75
CA VAL A 191 12.26 -18.68 -4.97
C VAL A 191 12.62 -20.16 -5.14
N ARG A 192 11.63 -21.05 -5.11
CA ARG A 192 11.87 -22.50 -5.34
C ARG A 192 12.42 -22.77 -6.74
N ALA A 193 11.84 -22.14 -7.75
CA ALA A 193 12.31 -22.25 -9.14
C ALA A 193 13.76 -21.73 -9.28
N ALA A 194 14.05 -20.51 -8.76
CA ALA A 194 15.39 -19.94 -8.81
C ALA A 194 16.44 -20.84 -8.16
N ARG A 195 16.15 -21.40 -6.99
CA ARG A 195 17.03 -22.35 -6.29
C ARG A 195 17.24 -23.64 -7.08
N HIS A 196 16.20 -24.13 -7.78
CA HIS A 196 16.31 -25.31 -8.63
C HIS A 196 17.23 -25.06 -9.84
N TYR A 197 17.06 -23.93 -10.53
CA TYR A 197 17.91 -23.55 -11.66
C TYR A 197 19.36 -23.34 -11.24
N GLN A 198 19.61 -22.72 -10.09
CA GLN A 198 20.98 -22.55 -9.59
C GLN A 198 21.67 -23.90 -9.37
N ARG A 199 21.01 -24.83 -8.68
CA ARG A 199 21.57 -26.18 -8.45
C ARG A 199 21.80 -26.97 -9.73
N ALA A 200 20.99 -26.75 -10.78
CA ALA A 200 21.17 -27.38 -12.07
C ALA A 200 22.42 -26.83 -12.80
N ARG A 201 22.63 -25.52 -12.74
CA ARG A 201 23.83 -24.86 -13.30
C ARG A 201 25.10 -25.28 -12.59
N ASP A 202 25.11 -25.33 -11.25
CA ASP A 202 26.28 -25.72 -10.46
C ASP A 202 26.72 -27.15 -10.84
N ARG A 203 25.75 -28.07 -11.03
CA ARG A 203 26.05 -29.47 -11.48
C ARG A 203 26.58 -29.58 -12.91
N GLN A 204 26.24 -28.61 -13.79
CA GLN A 204 26.75 -28.61 -15.17
C GLN A 204 28.12 -27.93 -15.29
N GLY A 205 28.48 -27.05 -14.31
CA GLY A 205 29.81 -26.42 -14.26
C GLY A 205 30.89 -27.27 -13.63
N ASP A 206 30.53 -28.32 -12.90
CA ASP A 206 31.45 -29.27 -12.26
C ASP A 206 31.73 -30.54 -13.15
N ALA A 207 31.16 -30.60 -14.36
CA ALA A 207 31.36 -31.71 -15.34
C ALA A 207 32.20 -31.26 -16.53
#